data_5e8d62514a656faaa911ae84091480f2
#
_entry.id   5e8d62514a656faaa911ae84091480f2
#
_cell.length_a   1.000
_cell.length_b   1.000
_cell.length_c   1.000
_cell.angle_alpha   90.00
_cell.angle_beta   90.00
_cell.angle_gamma   90.00
#
_symmetry.space_group_name_H-M   'P 1'
#
loop_
_entity.id
_entity.type
_entity.pdbx_description
1 polymer ?
#
loop_
_entity_poly.entity_id
_entity_poly.type
_entity_poly.pdbx_seq_one_letter_code
_entity_poly.pdbx_strand_id
1 'polypeptide(L)'
;MKNRPLLGFCLALLAVIILAVTVGEERCIPHLRLSPMEKYIKDGGRVQVLGTVYQTEQKNKVQAIYLKNNSIRGGDASFFENRILVYADPRIQIKIGNQVLIKGEAAFFDAARNPGNFDQKRYYQKEDIHSLVWSDEIKISDGTVWPFRNWLHAFRQEWKDLLVRYMGEKEGTALAAMMLGEKSGMDAEVKSLYQASGIGHILAISGLHLSFLGVGAYHILRKVSGSFGPSGAVGIGLLFVYVLMIGLTVSVVRSLIMFLFRVGADITGRHYDAPTALAVSAAVILSWRPLYLYDGGFWLSFGAVLAMILLLPEFQGLPWQGLWASLCVNIVLLPVLLYYFYEFPVYSTFLNLLIIPLTSALLVLGMTGSLLSLVFPAAGVPVLMLCRWILLIFEKSCEFMLALPGARVVAGKPALWQMAVYYA
;
A
#
# COMPACT_ATOMS: atom_id res chain seq x y z
N MET A 1 -28.31 6.12 -13.18
CA MET A 1 -27.34 6.08 -14.29
C MET A 1 -27.57 7.16 -15.35
N LYS A 2 -28.81 7.55 -15.69
CA LYS A 2 -29.09 8.56 -16.75
C LYS A 2 -28.36 9.90 -16.59
N ASN A 3 -27.99 10.30 -15.39
CA ASN A 3 -27.31 11.58 -15.12
C ASN A 3 -25.80 11.46 -14.82
N ARG A 4 -25.18 10.28 -15.04
CA ARG A 4 -23.78 10.00 -14.72
C ARG A 4 -23.05 9.28 -15.88
N PRO A 5 -22.84 9.97 -17.03
CA PRO A 5 -22.26 9.32 -18.22
C PRO A 5 -20.84 8.80 -17.99
N LEU A 6 -20.03 9.53 -17.21
CA LEU A 6 -18.67 9.12 -16.88
C LEU A 6 -18.64 7.84 -16.03
N LEU A 7 -19.56 7.68 -15.07
CA LEU A 7 -19.70 6.44 -14.30
C LEU A 7 -20.03 5.26 -15.22
N GLY A 8 -21.03 5.43 -16.12
CA GLY A 8 -21.40 4.39 -17.09
C GLY A 8 -20.24 3.98 -17.99
N PHE A 9 -19.49 4.95 -18.50
CA PHE A 9 -18.28 4.69 -19.31
C PHE A 9 -17.21 3.92 -18.51
N CYS A 10 -16.91 4.34 -17.29
CA CYS A 10 -15.92 3.65 -16.45
C CYS A 10 -16.36 2.23 -16.10
N LEU A 11 -17.63 2.00 -15.79
CA LEU A 11 -18.15 0.65 -15.53
C LEU A 11 -18.06 -0.26 -16.76
N ALA A 12 -18.38 0.25 -17.96
CA ALA A 12 -18.20 -0.49 -19.20
C ALA A 12 -16.73 -0.82 -19.46
N LEU A 13 -15.82 0.16 -19.28
CA LEU A 13 -14.37 -0.07 -19.40
C LEU A 13 -13.88 -1.12 -18.41
N LEU A 14 -14.31 -1.04 -17.15
CA LEU A 14 -13.97 -2.02 -16.13
C LEU A 14 -14.45 -3.42 -16.50
N ALA A 15 -15.68 -3.56 -17.02
CA ALA A 15 -16.22 -4.84 -17.49
C ALA A 15 -15.36 -5.42 -18.64
N VAL A 16 -14.92 -4.59 -19.58
CA VAL A 16 -14.03 -5.01 -20.67
C VAL A 16 -12.66 -5.44 -20.12
N ILE A 17 -12.07 -4.68 -19.19
CA ILE A 17 -10.79 -5.04 -18.58
C ILE A 17 -10.90 -6.34 -17.80
N ILE A 18 -11.95 -6.51 -16.99
CA ILE A 18 -12.19 -7.74 -16.22
C ILE A 18 -12.33 -8.93 -17.17
N LEU A 19 -13.13 -8.80 -18.24
CA LEU A 19 -13.30 -9.85 -19.23
C LEU A 19 -11.97 -10.19 -19.92
N ALA A 20 -11.20 -9.17 -20.34
CA ALA A 20 -9.92 -9.37 -20.98
C ALA A 20 -8.91 -10.07 -20.05
N VAL A 21 -8.93 -9.75 -18.75
CA VAL A 21 -8.05 -10.35 -17.74
C VAL A 21 -8.46 -11.79 -17.42
N THR A 22 -9.76 -12.07 -17.32
CA THR A 22 -10.26 -13.39 -16.90
C THR A 22 -10.32 -14.41 -18.05
N VAL A 23 -10.63 -13.96 -19.29
CA VAL A 23 -10.77 -14.83 -20.46
C VAL A 23 -9.49 -14.84 -21.31
N GLY A 24 -8.82 -13.70 -21.40
CA GLY A 24 -7.66 -13.52 -22.27
C GLY A 24 -6.35 -14.06 -21.69
N GLU A 25 -6.27 -14.24 -20.37
CA GLU A 25 -5.08 -14.71 -19.62
C GLU A 25 -3.76 -14.25 -20.24
N GLU A 26 -2.92 -15.22 -20.71
CA GLU A 26 -1.58 -14.92 -21.25
C GLU A 26 -1.58 -14.13 -22.58
N ARG A 27 -2.68 -14.17 -23.35
CA ARG A 27 -2.77 -13.47 -24.64
C ARG A 27 -2.99 -11.98 -24.49
N CYS A 28 -3.82 -11.59 -23.53
CA CYS A 28 -4.20 -10.19 -23.31
C CYS A 28 -3.33 -9.46 -22.31
N ILE A 29 -2.60 -10.20 -21.44
CA ILE A 29 -1.76 -9.61 -20.40
C ILE A 29 -0.29 -10.00 -20.61
N PRO A 30 0.53 -9.11 -21.19
CA PRO A 30 1.94 -9.38 -21.41
C PRO A 30 2.73 -9.80 -20.16
N HIS A 31 2.35 -9.29 -18.99
CA HIS A 31 2.99 -9.59 -17.71
C HIS A 31 2.76 -11.00 -17.17
N LEU A 32 1.82 -11.78 -17.74
CA LEU A 32 1.66 -13.20 -17.41
C LEU A 32 2.59 -14.11 -18.23
N ARG A 33 3.17 -13.58 -19.31
CA ARG A 33 4.12 -14.34 -20.13
C ARG A 33 5.42 -14.55 -19.36
N LEU A 34 6.06 -15.67 -19.66
CA LEU A 34 7.42 -15.91 -19.17
C LEU A 34 8.33 -14.77 -19.61
N SER A 35 9.08 -14.21 -18.67
CA SER A 35 10.05 -13.17 -18.99
C SER A 35 11.22 -13.72 -19.81
N PRO A 36 12.00 -12.90 -20.51
CA PRO A 36 13.21 -13.34 -21.19
C PRO A 36 14.15 -14.10 -20.26
N MET A 37 14.29 -13.66 -19.00
CA MET A 37 15.14 -14.33 -18.04
C MET A 37 14.63 -15.73 -17.67
N GLU A 38 13.33 -15.90 -17.44
CA GLU A 38 12.70 -17.21 -17.19
C GLU A 38 12.84 -18.17 -18.37
N LYS A 39 12.97 -17.66 -19.62
CA LYS A 39 13.10 -18.50 -20.83
C LYS A 39 14.53 -18.98 -21.09
N TYR A 40 15.50 -18.12 -20.83
CA TYR A 40 16.89 -18.37 -21.25
C TYR A 40 17.82 -18.82 -20.12
N ILE A 41 17.46 -18.52 -18.86
CA ILE A 41 18.30 -18.85 -17.69
C ILE A 41 17.60 -19.89 -16.83
N LYS A 42 18.38 -20.87 -16.36
CA LYS A 42 17.89 -21.83 -15.36
C LYS A 42 17.99 -21.21 -13.95
N ASP A 43 17.15 -21.69 -13.04
CA ASP A 43 17.25 -21.35 -11.62
C ASP A 43 18.65 -21.70 -11.07
N GLY A 44 19.28 -20.80 -10.33
CA GLY A 44 20.68 -20.91 -9.91
C GLY A 44 21.73 -20.55 -10.99
N GLY A 45 21.29 -20.14 -12.19
CA GLY A 45 22.21 -19.75 -13.26
C GLY A 45 22.94 -18.45 -13.00
N ARG A 46 24.25 -18.39 -13.32
CA ARG A 46 25.00 -17.13 -13.14
C ARG A 46 24.67 -16.12 -14.22
N VAL A 47 24.41 -14.89 -13.76
CA VAL A 47 24.04 -13.77 -14.61
C VAL A 47 24.84 -12.51 -14.28
N GLN A 48 24.97 -11.67 -15.28
CA GLN A 48 25.51 -10.33 -15.15
C GLN A 48 24.42 -9.34 -15.56
N VAL A 49 24.03 -8.44 -14.66
CA VAL A 49 22.95 -7.48 -14.84
C VAL A 49 23.49 -6.07 -14.78
N LEU A 50 23.25 -5.28 -15.82
CA LEU A 50 23.49 -3.85 -15.86
C LEU A 50 22.13 -3.14 -15.81
N GLY A 51 21.86 -2.38 -14.77
CA GLY A 51 20.56 -1.72 -14.60
C GLY A 51 20.63 -0.46 -13.74
N THR A 52 19.56 0.33 -13.79
CA THR A 52 19.44 1.58 -13.01
C THR A 52 18.59 1.35 -11.77
N VAL A 53 19.11 1.75 -10.62
CA VAL A 53 18.43 1.67 -9.32
C VAL A 53 17.29 2.68 -9.26
N TYR A 54 16.06 2.21 -9.07
CA TYR A 54 14.91 3.10 -8.91
C TYR A 54 14.30 3.09 -7.50
N GLN A 55 14.61 2.08 -6.70
CA GLN A 55 14.17 1.95 -5.31
C GLN A 55 15.12 1.05 -4.53
N THR A 56 15.33 1.34 -3.26
CA THR A 56 16.04 0.48 -2.32
C THR A 56 15.20 0.28 -1.07
N GLU A 57 15.27 -0.90 -0.48
CA GLU A 57 14.56 -1.25 0.76
C GLU A 57 15.51 -2.04 1.65
N GLN A 58 15.70 -1.57 2.87
CA GLN A 58 16.50 -2.29 3.85
C GLN A 58 15.67 -3.40 4.48
N LYS A 59 16.13 -4.64 4.41
CA LYS A 59 15.56 -5.79 5.12
C LYS A 59 16.56 -6.24 6.21
N ASN A 60 16.07 -6.99 7.20
CA ASN A 60 16.87 -7.34 8.39
C ASN A 60 18.29 -7.89 8.07
N LYS A 61 18.42 -8.71 7.02
CA LYS A 61 19.70 -9.37 6.68
C LYS A 61 20.25 -9.00 5.31
N VAL A 62 19.45 -8.37 4.46
CA VAL A 62 19.80 -8.06 3.06
C VAL A 62 19.21 -6.72 2.68
N GLN A 63 19.83 -6.07 1.70
CA GLN A 63 19.26 -4.91 1.03
C GLN A 63 18.57 -5.38 -0.25
N ALA A 64 17.29 -5.05 -0.41
CA ALA A 64 16.55 -5.24 -1.63
C ALA A 64 16.75 -4.02 -2.54
N ILE A 65 17.30 -4.24 -3.72
CA ILE A 65 17.57 -3.22 -4.73
C ILE A 65 16.67 -3.50 -5.92
N TYR A 66 15.86 -2.53 -6.29
CA TYR A 66 14.96 -2.63 -7.43
C TYR A 66 15.57 -1.91 -8.62
N LEU A 67 15.84 -2.68 -9.68
CA LEU A 67 16.45 -2.20 -10.91
C LEU A 67 15.42 -2.07 -12.02
N LYS A 68 15.64 -1.10 -12.91
CA LYS A 68 14.88 -0.93 -14.14
C LYS A 68 15.80 -0.79 -15.35
N ASN A 69 15.25 -1.04 -16.55
CA ASN A 69 15.97 -0.97 -17.82
C ASN A 69 17.23 -1.83 -17.80
N ASN A 70 17.04 -3.13 -17.52
CA ASN A 70 18.13 -4.05 -17.26
C ASN A 70 18.61 -4.73 -18.53
N SER A 71 19.90 -4.66 -18.82
CA SER A 71 20.58 -5.50 -19.79
C SER A 71 21.25 -6.66 -19.07
N ILE A 72 20.90 -7.88 -19.45
CA ILE A 72 21.33 -9.11 -18.78
C ILE A 72 22.18 -9.93 -19.73
N ARG A 73 23.29 -10.46 -19.22
CA ARG A 73 24.12 -11.49 -19.87
C ARG A 73 24.10 -12.73 -19.01
N GLY A 74 23.72 -13.86 -19.60
CA GLY A 74 23.76 -15.18 -18.96
C GLY A 74 24.21 -16.23 -19.95
N GLY A 75 25.41 -16.80 -19.74
CA GLY A 75 26.06 -17.63 -20.76
C GLY A 75 26.30 -16.87 -22.06
N ASP A 76 25.86 -17.45 -23.17
CA ASP A 76 25.99 -16.85 -24.52
C ASP A 76 24.77 -15.91 -24.86
N ALA A 77 23.75 -15.86 -24.01
CA ALA A 77 22.56 -15.09 -24.26
C ALA A 77 22.67 -13.66 -23.65
N SER A 78 22.20 -12.66 -24.42
CA SER A 78 22.03 -11.29 -23.95
C SER A 78 20.61 -10.84 -24.26
N PHE A 79 19.90 -10.34 -23.26
CA PHE A 79 18.51 -9.95 -23.38
C PHE A 79 18.19 -8.77 -22.46
N PHE A 80 17.01 -8.18 -22.63
CA PHE A 80 16.54 -7.06 -21.86
C PHE A 80 15.42 -7.48 -20.94
N GLU A 81 15.45 -6.98 -19.68
CA GLU A 81 14.41 -7.17 -18.69
C GLU A 81 14.01 -5.83 -18.10
N ASN A 82 12.70 -5.56 -18.03
CA ASN A 82 12.22 -4.25 -17.61
C ASN A 82 12.55 -3.97 -16.14
N ARG A 83 12.20 -4.91 -15.24
CA ARG A 83 12.42 -4.78 -13.81
C ARG A 83 12.95 -6.06 -13.20
N ILE A 84 13.92 -5.92 -12.31
CA ILE A 84 14.52 -7.02 -11.55
C ILE A 84 14.66 -6.62 -10.09
N LEU A 85 14.47 -7.60 -9.22
CA LEU A 85 14.80 -7.49 -7.81
C LEU A 85 16.20 -8.08 -7.58
N VAL A 86 17.02 -7.37 -6.80
CA VAL A 86 18.36 -7.86 -6.41
C VAL A 86 18.46 -7.84 -4.90
N TYR A 87 18.92 -8.94 -4.33
CA TYR A 87 19.31 -9.00 -2.92
C TYR A 87 20.82 -8.88 -2.79
N ALA A 88 21.24 -7.92 -1.97
CA ALA A 88 22.63 -7.54 -1.77
C ALA A 88 23.00 -7.44 -0.28
N ASP A 89 24.30 -7.36 0.01
CA ASP A 89 24.79 -7.07 1.35
C ASP A 89 24.32 -5.67 1.77
N PRO A 90 23.74 -5.52 2.97
CA PRO A 90 23.23 -4.25 3.48
C PRO A 90 24.31 -3.18 3.71
N ARG A 91 25.58 -3.57 3.70
CA ARG A 91 26.71 -2.65 3.88
C ARG A 91 27.02 -1.83 2.62
N ILE A 92 26.56 -2.26 1.46
CA ILE A 92 26.83 -1.59 0.18
C ILE A 92 25.93 -0.35 0.08
N GLN A 93 26.56 0.82 0.02
CA GLN A 93 25.83 2.08 -0.13
C GLN A 93 25.52 2.36 -1.61
N ILE A 94 24.27 2.18 -1.99
CA ILE A 94 23.77 2.42 -3.35
C ILE A 94 22.69 3.51 -3.28
N LYS A 95 22.79 4.50 -4.18
CA LYS A 95 21.85 5.61 -4.26
C LYS A 95 20.85 5.39 -5.39
N ILE A 96 19.65 5.93 -5.23
CA ILE A 96 18.61 5.91 -6.28
C ILE A 96 19.09 6.74 -7.45
N GLY A 97 19.11 6.14 -8.66
CA GLY A 97 19.63 6.70 -9.89
C GLY A 97 20.96 6.11 -10.33
N ASN A 98 21.75 5.47 -9.42
CA ASN A 98 22.98 4.84 -9.83
C ASN A 98 22.73 3.75 -10.87
N GLN A 99 23.61 3.64 -11.86
CA GLN A 99 23.69 2.50 -12.73
C GLN A 99 24.67 1.50 -12.13
N VAL A 100 24.24 0.26 -11.92
CA VAL A 100 25.01 -0.77 -11.26
C VAL A 100 25.18 -1.98 -12.15
N LEU A 101 26.38 -2.55 -12.11
CA LEU A 101 26.74 -3.81 -12.71
C LEU A 101 26.79 -4.85 -11.60
N ILE A 102 25.94 -5.85 -11.70
CA ILE A 102 25.76 -6.89 -10.68
C ILE A 102 26.10 -8.24 -11.29
N LYS A 103 26.91 -9.02 -10.58
CA LYS A 103 27.14 -10.43 -10.87
C LYS A 103 26.52 -11.24 -9.74
N GLY A 104 25.82 -12.32 -10.09
CA GLY A 104 25.17 -13.14 -9.08
C GLY A 104 24.41 -14.32 -9.69
N GLU A 105 23.62 -14.96 -8.84
CA GLU A 105 22.79 -16.10 -9.20
C GLU A 105 21.35 -15.65 -9.43
N ALA A 106 20.78 -16.07 -10.55
CA ALA A 106 19.38 -15.85 -10.88
C ALA A 106 18.50 -16.80 -10.07
N ALA A 107 17.40 -16.29 -9.57
CA ALA A 107 16.36 -17.10 -8.96
C ALA A 107 14.97 -16.62 -9.40
N PHE A 108 14.00 -17.53 -9.37
CA PHE A 108 12.64 -17.23 -9.77
C PHE A 108 11.67 -17.35 -8.60
N PHE A 109 10.58 -16.62 -8.69
CA PHE A 109 9.59 -16.61 -7.63
C PHE A 109 8.71 -17.86 -7.68
N ASP A 110 8.50 -18.46 -6.53
CA ASP A 110 7.59 -19.60 -6.37
C ASP A 110 6.12 -19.16 -6.42
N ALA A 111 5.31 -19.94 -7.13
CA ALA A 111 3.86 -19.89 -6.99
C ALA A 111 3.43 -20.51 -5.65
N ALA A 112 2.25 -20.19 -5.17
CA ALA A 112 1.71 -20.80 -3.95
C ALA A 112 1.60 -22.32 -4.12
N ARG A 113 2.30 -23.09 -3.27
CA ARG A 113 2.32 -24.57 -3.32
C ARG A 113 1.07 -25.18 -2.67
N ASN A 114 0.51 -24.51 -1.66
CA ASN A 114 -0.68 -24.95 -0.94
C ASN A 114 -1.73 -23.83 -0.86
N PRO A 115 -3.02 -24.17 -0.75
CA PRO A 115 -4.06 -23.20 -0.45
C PRO A 115 -3.72 -22.40 0.81
N GLY A 116 -3.79 -21.07 0.74
CA GLY A 116 -3.46 -20.18 1.86
C GLY A 116 -2.00 -19.73 1.92
N ASN A 117 -1.09 -20.35 1.18
CA ASN A 117 0.28 -19.88 1.08
C ASN A 117 0.35 -18.59 0.25
N PHE A 118 1.31 -17.74 0.60
CA PHE A 118 1.58 -16.52 -0.15
C PHE A 118 2.12 -16.85 -1.54
N ASP A 119 1.45 -16.36 -2.59
CA ASP A 119 1.88 -16.48 -3.97
C ASP A 119 2.89 -15.37 -4.30
N GLN A 120 4.17 -15.68 -4.13
CA GLN A 120 5.26 -14.76 -4.37
C GLN A 120 5.36 -14.38 -5.84
N LYS A 121 5.14 -15.33 -6.75
CA LYS A 121 5.18 -15.10 -8.19
C LYS A 121 4.16 -14.04 -8.61
N ARG A 122 2.90 -14.22 -8.27
CA ARG A 122 1.84 -13.25 -8.59
C ARG A 122 2.06 -11.90 -7.90
N TYR A 123 2.58 -11.91 -6.67
CA TYR A 123 2.88 -10.69 -5.95
C TYR A 123 3.89 -9.81 -6.67
N TYR A 124 4.96 -10.36 -7.22
CA TYR A 124 5.97 -9.58 -7.93
C TYR A 124 5.59 -9.33 -9.40
N GLN A 125 4.88 -10.25 -10.06
CA GLN A 125 4.38 -10.05 -11.43
C GLN A 125 3.48 -8.83 -11.57
N LYS A 126 2.63 -8.53 -10.57
CA LYS A 126 1.81 -7.30 -10.60
C LYS A 126 2.64 -6.01 -10.61
N GLU A 127 3.89 -6.08 -10.15
CA GLU A 127 4.87 -4.98 -10.18
C GLU A 127 5.80 -5.04 -11.39
N ASP A 128 5.54 -5.96 -12.33
CA ASP A 128 6.38 -6.22 -13.52
C ASP A 128 7.79 -6.71 -13.14
N ILE A 129 7.88 -7.49 -12.08
CA ILE A 129 9.12 -8.13 -11.61
C ILE A 129 8.93 -9.64 -11.69
N HIS A 130 9.71 -10.31 -12.55
CA HIS A 130 9.57 -11.74 -12.82
C HIS A 130 10.67 -12.56 -12.18
N SER A 131 11.81 -11.94 -11.90
CA SER A 131 13.01 -12.61 -11.45
C SER A 131 13.72 -11.84 -10.36
N LEU A 132 14.53 -12.53 -9.60
CA LEU A 132 15.43 -11.96 -8.61
C LEU A 132 16.86 -12.44 -8.84
N VAL A 133 17.82 -11.67 -8.35
CA VAL A 133 19.24 -12.01 -8.42
C VAL A 133 19.86 -11.91 -7.03
N TRP A 134 20.51 -12.96 -6.57
CA TRP A 134 21.36 -12.94 -5.39
C TRP A 134 22.73 -12.43 -5.81
N SER A 135 23.12 -11.26 -5.32
CA SER A 135 24.37 -10.63 -5.76
C SER A 135 25.59 -11.20 -5.02
N ASP A 136 26.58 -11.60 -5.80
CA ASP A 136 27.94 -11.91 -5.31
C ASP A 136 28.82 -10.66 -5.32
N GLU A 137 28.72 -9.86 -6.40
CA GLU A 137 29.51 -8.67 -6.66
C GLU A 137 28.66 -7.55 -7.22
N ILE A 138 28.81 -6.32 -6.68
CA ILE A 138 28.15 -5.13 -7.18
C ILE A 138 29.18 -4.04 -7.44
N LYS A 139 29.17 -3.47 -8.65
CA LYS A 139 29.99 -2.32 -9.04
C LYS A 139 29.09 -1.20 -9.54
N ILE A 140 29.33 -0.01 -9.07
CA ILE A 140 28.67 1.21 -9.60
C ILE A 140 29.36 1.52 -10.92
N SER A 141 28.60 1.41 -12.02
CA SER A 141 29.06 1.72 -13.37
C SER A 141 28.95 3.22 -13.69
N ASP A 142 27.84 3.84 -13.25
CA ASP A 142 27.64 5.27 -13.33
C ASP A 142 27.09 5.79 -12.00
N GLY A 143 27.74 6.82 -11.47
CA GLY A 143 27.38 7.48 -10.21
C GLY A 143 26.23 8.46 -10.30
N THR A 144 25.53 8.56 -11.44
CA THR A 144 24.36 9.44 -11.60
C THR A 144 23.33 9.17 -10.52
N VAL A 145 22.87 10.21 -9.84
CA VAL A 145 21.86 10.15 -8.77
C VAL A 145 20.64 10.96 -9.18
N TRP A 146 19.46 10.47 -8.85
CA TRP A 146 18.23 11.26 -8.95
C TRP A 146 18.03 12.07 -7.67
N PRO A 147 18.41 13.37 -7.66
CA PRO A 147 18.60 14.10 -6.41
C PRO A 147 17.32 14.18 -5.58
N PHE A 148 16.19 14.48 -6.22
CA PHE A 148 14.90 14.61 -5.53
C PHE A 148 14.42 13.29 -4.93
N ARG A 149 14.51 12.19 -5.67
CA ARG A 149 14.09 10.87 -5.14
C ARG A 149 15.00 10.37 -4.04
N ASN A 150 16.31 10.59 -4.19
CA ASN A 150 17.27 10.21 -3.17
C ASN A 150 17.08 11.04 -1.89
N TRP A 151 16.79 12.34 -2.03
CA TRP A 151 16.45 13.20 -0.91
C TRP A 151 15.17 12.73 -0.19
N LEU A 152 14.10 12.42 -0.93
CA LEU A 152 12.86 11.88 -0.33
C LEU A 152 13.11 10.56 0.41
N HIS A 153 13.94 9.68 -0.14
CA HIS A 153 14.29 8.42 0.50
C HIS A 153 15.11 8.66 1.78
N ALA A 154 16.13 9.53 1.74
CA ALA A 154 16.93 9.89 2.91
C ALA A 154 16.04 10.54 4.00
N PHE A 155 15.19 11.48 3.63
CA PHE A 155 14.25 12.14 4.54
C PHE A 155 13.30 11.14 5.22
N ARG A 156 12.79 10.15 4.46
CA ARG A 156 11.96 9.08 5.00
C ARG A 156 12.69 8.23 6.03
N GLN A 157 13.97 7.89 5.78
CA GLN A 157 14.81 7.13 6.71
C GLN A 157 15.14 7.94 7.97
N GLU A 158 15.54 9.20 7.82
CA GLU A 158 15.81 10.10 8.95
C GLU A 158 14.56 10.28 9.83
N TRP A 159 13.39 10.39 9.21
CA TRP A 159 12.12 10.48 9.95
C TRP A 159 11.82 9.19 10.73
N LYS A 160 12.03 8.02 10.12
CA LYS A 160 11.94 6.74 10.82
C LYS A 160 12.89 6.67 12.01
N ASP A 161 14.17 7.03 11.79
CA ASP A 161 15.20 6.99 12.83
C ASP A 161 14.87 7.94 14.00
N LEU A 162 14.27 9.09 13.70
CA LEU A 162 13.76 10.00 14.72
C LEU A 162 12.66 9.36 15.57
N LEU A 163 11.68 8.70 14.94
CA LEU A 163 10.62 8.00 15.65
C LEU A 163 11.17 6.88 16.53
N VAL A 164 12.09 6.08 16.00
CA VAL A 164 12.75 4.99 16.74
C VAL A 164 13.56 5.55 17.91
N ARG A 165 14.28 6.63 17.71
CA ARG A 165 15.09 7.28 18.76
C ARG A 165 14.25 7.73 19.96
N TYR A 166 13.08 8.32 19.73
CA TYR A 166 12.27 8.89 20.80
C TYR A 166 11.22 7.92 21.36
N MET A 167 10.74 6.96 20.58
CA MET A 167 9.68 6.05 21.02
C MET A 167 10.17 4.63 21.33
N GLY A 168 11.40 4.29 20.94
CA GLY A 168 11.93 2.93 20.99
C GLY A 168 11.71 2.15 19.70
N GLU A 169 12.38 1.01 19.57
CA GLU A 169 12.41 0.24 18.33
C GLU A 169 11.03 -0.32 17.97
N LYS A 170 10.32 -0.92 18.91
CA LYS A 170 9.03 -1.56 18.70
C LYS A 170 7.94 -0.56 18.26
N GLU A 171 7.68 0.44 19.07
CA GLU A 171 6.62 1.43 18.82
C GLU A 171 7.02 2.43 17.74
N GLY A 172 8.31 2.82 17.67
CA GLY A 172 8.82 3.72 16.65
C GLY A 172 8.73 3.13 15.24
N THR A 173 9.09 1.85 15.07
CA THR A 173 8.94 1.16 13.77
C THR A 173 7.48 0.90 13.41
N ALA A 174 6.62 0.61 14.40
CA ALA A 174 5.18 0.49 14.15
C ALA A 174 4.57 1.81 13.67
N LEU A 175 4.90 2.94 14.30
CA LEU A 175 4.44 4.25 13.86
C LEU A 175 5.02 4.63 12.49
N ALA A 176 6.31 4.33 12.24
CA ALA A 176 6.93 4.54 10.93
C ALA A 176 6.24 3.71 9.83
N ALA A 177 5.86 2.46 10.11
CA ALA A 177 5.09 1.64 9.18
C ALA A 177 3.73 2.28 8.85
N MET A 178 3.03 2.81 9.85
CA MET A 178 1.74 3.47 9.68
C MET A 178 1.86 4.81 8.95
N MET A 179 2.82 5.66 9.32
CA MET A 179 2.95 7.01 8.76
C MET A 179 3.73 7.07 7.46
N LEU A 180 4.84 6.35 7.38
CA LEU A 180 5.79 6.43 6.27
C LEU A 180 5.72 5.23 5.32
N GLY A 181 4.92 4.19 5.65
CA GLY A 181 4.88 2.94 4.91
C GLY A 181 6.18 2.13 5.00
N GLU A 182 7.07 2.47 5.95
CA GLU A 182 8.36 1.82 6.13
C GLU A 182 8.22 0.67 7.12
N LYS A 183 8.14 -0.55 6.59
CA LYS A 183 7.90 -1.76 7.40
C LYS A 183 9.19 -2.48 7.80
N SER A 184 10.35 -1.98 7.36
CA SER A 184 11.64 -2.57 7.71
C SER A 184 11.92 -2.39 9.20
N GLY A 185 12.36 -3.47 9.86
CA GLY A 185 12.61 -3.49 11.30
C GLY A 185 11.36 -3.56 12.18
N MET A 186 10.17 -3.63 11.61
CA MET A 186 8.95 -3.82 12.39
C MET A 186 8.94 -5.20 13.06
N ASP A 187 8.57 -5.22 14.34
CA ASP A 187 8.43 -6.44 15.11
C ASP A 187 7.42 -7.40 14.47
N ALA A 188 7.87 -8.65 14.24
CA ALA A 188 7.07 -9.67 13.60
C ALA A 188 5.88 -10.11 14.46
N GLU A 189 6.01 -10.08 15.79
CA GLU A 189 4.94 -10.43 16.72
C GLU A 189 3.83 -9.37 16.68
N VAL A 190 4.19 -8.08 16.73
CA VAL A 190 3.23 -6.97 16.59
C VAL A 190 2.51 -7.04 15.26
N LYS A 191 3.24 -7.30 14.17
CA LYS A 191 2.63 -7.46 12.84
C LYS A 191 1.64 -8.61 12.81
N SER A 192 2.00 -9.78 13.33
CA SER A 192 1.13 -10.96 13.37
C SER A 192 -0.08 -10.74 14.28
N LEU A 193 0.10 -10.09 15.43
CA LEU A 193 -0.95 -9.72 16.36
C LEU A 193 -2.02 -8.83 15.70
N TYR A 194 -1.58 -7.78 14.99
CA TYR A 194 -2.49 -6.86 14.30
C TYR A 194 -3.21 -7.53 13.12
N GLN A 195 -2.53 -8.43 12.41
CA GLN A 195 -3.15 -9.21 11.34
C GLN A 195 -4.21 -10.17 11.88
N ALA A 196 -3.87 -10.94 12.91
CA ALA A 196 -4.76 -11.93 13.52
C ALA A 196 -6.00 -11.29 14.17
N SER A 197 -5.88 -10.09 14.74
CA SER A 197 -7.00 -9.36 15.34
C SER A 197 -7.86 -8.58 14.32
N GLY A 198 -7.47 -8.56 13.02
CA GLY A 198 -8.23 -7.90 11.96
C GLY A 198 -7.94 -6.41 11.79
N ILE A 199 -6.96 -5.86 12.51
CA ILE A 199 -6.54 -4.46 12.35
C ILE A 199 -5.27 -4.30 11.50
N GLY A 200 -4.80 -5.37 10.84
CA GLY A 200 -3.61 -5.32 9.97
C GLY A 200 -3.67 -4.26 8.87
N HIS A 201 -4.86 -3.79 8.53
CA HIS A 201 -5.07 -2.70 7.56
C HIS A 201 -4.50 -1.35 8.01
N ILE A 202 -4.32 -1.10 9.32
CA ILE A 202 -3.71 0.15 9.83
C ILE A 202 -2.21 0.24 9.54
N LEU A 203 -1.54 -0.92 9.34
CA LEU A 203 -0.13 -0.98 8.92
C LEU A 203 0.08 -0.68 7.43
N ALA A 204 -0.99 -0.61 6.68
CA ALA A 204 -0.95 -0.16 5.29
C ALA A 204 -1.36 1.30 5.24
N ILE A 205 -0.65 2.10 4.45
CA ILE A 205 -1.07 3.48 4.23
C ILE A 205 -2.43 3.44 3.54
N SER A 206 -3.43 3.95 4.25
CA SER A 206 -4.82 3.92 3.83
C SER A 206 -5.29 5.29 3.34
N GLY A 207 -6.51 5.32 2.78
CA GLY A 207 -7.17 6.57 2.43
C GLY A 207 -7.34 7.53 3.61
N LEU A 208 -7.41 7.01 4.83
CA LEU A 208 -7.48 7.84 6.05
C LEU A 208 -6.22 8.70 6.22
N HIS A 209 -5.03 8.12 6.02
CA HIS A 209 -3.74 8.83 6.09
C HIS A 209 -3.67 9.99 5.08
N LEU A 210 -4.05 9.70 3.83
CA LEU A 210 -4.06 10.70 2.78
C LEU A 210 -5.14 11.77 3.01
N SER A 211 -6.28 11.37 3.58
CA SER A 211 -7.34 12.32 3.94
C SER A 211 -6.88 13.28 5.03
N PHE A 212 -6.18 12.81 6.06
CA PHE A 212 -5.64 13.71 7.08
C PHE A 212 -4.66 14.72 6.49
N LEU A 213 -3.71 14.25 5.72
CA LEU A 213 -2.68 15.12 5.15
C LEU A 213 -3.26 16.04 4.07
N GLY A 214 -3.96 15.48 3.08
CA GLY A 214 -4.46 16.23 1.92
C GLY A 214 -5.71 17.05 2.26
N VAL A 215 -6.76 16.40 2.74
CA VAL A 215 -8.04 17.08 3.04
C VAL A 215 -7.90 17.96 4.26
N GLY A 216 -7.18 17.52 5.31
CA GLY A 216 -6.89 18.31 6.50
C GLY A 216 -6.14 19.60 6.17
N ALA A 217 -5.01 19.48 5.44
CA ALA A 217 -4.24 20.64 5.00
C ALA A 217 -5.09 21.57 4.11
N TYR A 218 -5.82 21.00 3.14
CA TYR A 218 -6.73 21.76 2.29
C TYR A 218 -7.76 22.57 3.09
N HIS A 219 -8.43 21.97 4.08
CA HIS A 219 -9.43 22.67 4.90
C HIS A 219 -8.81 23.76 5.77
N ILE A 220 -7.64 23.52 6.38
CA ILE A 220 -6.93 24.52 7.17
C ILE A 220 -6.53 25.70 6.28
N LEU A 221 -5.89 25.42 5.16
CA LEU A 221 -5.46 26.46 4.22
C LEU A 221 -6.63 27.25 3.65
N ARG A 222 -7.75 26.59 3.32
CA ARG A 222 -8.97 27.22 2.86
C ARG A 222 -9.56 28.15 3.93
N LYS A 223 -9.54 27.75 5.19
CA LYS A 223 -10.03 28.57 6.30
C LYS A 223 -9.18 29.83 6.50
N VAL A 224 -7.87 29.73 6.25
CA VAL A 224 -6.93 30.86 6.39
C VAL A 224 -6.95 31.76 5.14
N SER A 225 -6.92 31.18 3.92
CA SER A 225 -6.83 31.94 2.67
C SER A 225 -8.18 32.42 2.11
N GLY A 226 -9.29 31.82 2.55
CA GLY A 226 -10.63 32.07 2.01
C GLY A 226 -10.84 31.58 0.55
N SER A 227 -9.83 30.97 -0.08
CA SER A 227 -9.84 30.61 -1.50
C SER A 227 -9.72 29.12 -1.73
N PHE A 228 -10.51 28.58 -2.69
CA PHE A 228 -10.46 27.16 -3.07
C PHE A 228 -9.23 26.81 -3.92
N GLY A 229 -8.89 27.65 -4.90
CA GLY A 229 -7.85 27.38 -5.88
C GLY A 229 -6.46 27.22 -5.26
N PRO A 230 -5.90 28.27 -4.60
CA PRO A 230 -4.58 28.18 -3.97
C PRO A 230 -4.50 27.10 -2.89
N SER A 231 -5.55 26.97 -2.05
CA SER A 231 -5.59 25.92 -1.02
C SER A 231 -5.61 24.53 -1.60
N GLY A 232 -6.35 24.34 -2.71
CA GLY A 232 -6.37 23.09 -3.46
C GLY A 232 -5.00 22.77 -4.07
N ALA A 233 -4.35 23.74 -4.70
CA ALA A 233 -3.03 23.56 -5.31
C ALA A 233 -1.98 23.15 -4.28
N VAL A 234 -1.94 23.81 -3.12
CA VAL A 234 -1.01 23.46 -2.03
C VAL A 234 -1.34 22.10 -1.45
N GLY A 235 -2.62 21.80 -1.18
CA GLY A 235 -3.05 20.50 -0.66
C GLY A 235 -2.70 19.33 -1.61
N ILE A 236 -2.92 19.51 -2.91
CA ILE A 236 -2.54 18.55 -3.95
C ILE A 236 -1.03 18.39 -4.01
N GLY A 237 -0.27 19.50 -3.98
CA GLY A 237 1.19 19.49 -4.01
C GLY A 237 1.79 18.74 -2.82
N LEU A 238 1.33 19.02 -1.60
CA LEU A 238 1.74 18.32 -0.38
C LEU A 238 1.43 16.83 -0.46
N LEU A 239 0.22 16.49 -0.89
CA LEU A 239 -0.19 15.09 -1.03
C LEU A 239 0.63 14.37 -2.09
N PHE A 240 0.95 15.03 -3.20
CA PHE A 240 1.76 14.46 -4.27
C PHE A 240 3.20 14.17 -3.80
N VAL A 241 3.84 15.11 -3.10
CA VAL A 241 5.17 14.89 -2.50
C VAL A 241 5.15 13.74 -1.51
N TYR A 242 4.13 13.69 -0.65
CA TYR A 242 3.96 12.59 0.30
C TYR A 242 3.78 11.24 -0.42
N VAL A 243 2.96 11.17 -1.45
CA VAL A 243 2.76 9.97 -2.28
C VAL A 243 4.05 9.52 -2.96
N LEU A 244 4.88 10.46 -3.46
CA LEU A 244 6.19 10.13 -4.02
C LEU A 244 7.16 9.56 -2.98
N MET A 245 7.05 10.02 -1.72
CA MET A 245 7.86 9.51 -0.61
C MET A 245 7.46 8.10 -0.19
N ILE A 246 6.16 7.81 -0.06
CA ILE A 246 5.66 6.53 0.45
C ILE A 246 5.51 5.45 -0.64
N GLY A 247 5.44 5.86 -1.91
CA GLY A 247 5.23 4.98 -3.06
C GLY A 247 3.77 4.85 -3.51
N LEU A 248 3.60 4.39 -4.76
CA LEU A 248 2.32 4.28 -5.45
C LEU A 248 1.66 2.91 -5.17
N THR A 249 1.00 2.77 -4.03
CA THR A 249 0.14 1.61 -3.77
C THR A 249 -1.28 1.84 -4.29
N VAL A 250 -2.06 0.77 -4.46
CA VAL A 250 -3.47 0.84 -4.92
C VAL A 250 -4.30 1.81 -4.08
N SER A 251 -4.21 1.70 -2.75
CA SER A 251 -4.96 2.55 -1.81
C SER A 251 -4.56 4.01 -1.91
N VAL A 252 -3.27 4.27 -2.13
CA VAL A 252 -2.70 5.61 -2.28
C VAL A 252 -3.18 6.25 -3.57
N VAL A 253 -3.06 5.55 -4.71
CA VAL A 253 -3.50 6.06 -6.02
C VAL A 253 -5.00 6.32 -6.04
N ARG A 254 -5.81 5.38 -5.52
CA ARG A 254 -7.26 5.57 -5.38
C ARG A 254 -7.57 6.85 -4.59
N SER A 255 -6.97 7.01 -3.41
CA SER A 255 -7.25 8.15 -2.53
C SER A 255 -6.79 9.48 -3.14
N LEU A 256 -5.66 9.48 -3.87
CA LEU A 256 -5.19 10.65 -4.60
C LEU A 256 -6.19 11.07 -5.68
N ILE A 257 -6.65 10.12 -6.49
CA ILE A 257 -7.65 10.41 -7.54
C ILE A 257 -8.96 10.93 -6.93
N MET A 258 -9.46 10.27 -5.87
CA MET A 258 -10.68 10.71 -5.20
C MET A 258 -10.53 12.10 -4.57
N PHE A 259 -9.34 12.43 -4.04
CA PHE A 259 -9.05 13.77 -3.52
C PHE A 259 -9.01 14.83 -4.63
N LEU A 260 -8.40 14.51 -5.78
CA LEU A 260 -8.41 15.40 -6.95
C LEU A 260 -9.84 15.70 -7.43
N PHE A 261 -10.70 14.68 -7.47
CA PHE A 261 -12.12 14.86 -7.80
C PHE A 261 -12.83 15.76 -6.76
N ARG A 262 -12.53 15.60 -5.48
CA ARG A 262 -13.11 16.41 -4.40
C ARG A 262 -12.71 17.87 -4.54
N VAL A 263 -11.42 18.15 -4.67
CA VAL A 263 -10.92 19.52 -4.84
C VAL A 263 -11.41 20.14 -6.16
N GLY A 264 -11.42 19.35 -7.24
CA GLY A 264 -11.95 19.79 -8.53
C GLY A 264 -13.45 20.15 -8.47
N ALA A 265 -14.25 19.38 -7.74
CA ALA A 265 -15.66 19.68 -7.51
C ALA A 265 -15.83 21.00 -6.73
N ASP A 266 -15.05 21.21 -5.67
CA ASP A 266 -15.09 22.42 -4.87
C ASP A 266 -14.67 23.68 -5.69
N ILE A 267 -13.62 23.56 -6.53
CA ILE A 267 -13.15 24.67 -7.40
C ILE A 267 -14.18 25.01 -8.48
N THR A 268 -14.84 23.98 -9.07
CA THR A 268 -15.82 24.20 -10.15
C THR A 268 -17.24 24.47 -9.64
N GLY A 269 -17.45 24.50 -8.32
CA GLY A 269 -18.77 24.68 -7.72
C GLY A 269 -19.74 23.51 -7.98
N ARG A 270 -19.21 22.32 -8.30
CA ARG A 270 -20.00 21.11 -8.56
C ARG A 270 -20.08 20.23 -7.31
N HIS A 271 -21.10 19.39 -7.26
CA HIS A 271 -21.18 18.37 -6.22
C HIS A 271 -20.16 17.24 -6.46
N TYR A 272 -19.47 16.86 -5.39
CA TYR A 272 -18.57 15.70 -5.42
C TYR A 272 -19.36 14.41 -5.58
N ASP A 273 -19.11 13.65 -6.65
CA ASP A 273 -19.72 12.35 -6.92
C ASP A 273 -18.74 11.22 -6.59
N ALA A 274 -18.86 10.70 -5.38
CA ALA A 274 -17.98 9.65 -4.85
C ALA A 274 -18.03 8.35 -5.68
N PRO A 275 -19.19 7.84 -6.15
CA PRO A 275 -19.24 6.65 -7.01
C PRO A 275 -18.46 6.82 -8.32
N THR A 276 -18.59 7.98 -8.97
CA THR A 276 -17.84 8.28 -10.21
C THR A 276 -16.35 8.37 -9.94
N ALA A 277 -15.92 9.07 -8.86
CA ALA A 277 -14.51 9.16 -8.49
C ALA A 277 -13.90 7.78 -8.17
N LEU A 278 -14.66 6.90 -7.51
CA LEU A 278 -14.25 5.53 -7.23
C LEU A 278 -14.11 4.71 -8.52
N ALA A 279 -15.08 4.78 -9.43
CA ALA A 279 -15.05 4.05 -10.71
C ALA A 279 -13.90 4.52 -11.60
N VAL A 280 -13.64 5.84 -11.68
CA VAL A 280 -12.49 6.39 -12.42
C VAL A 280 -11.17 5.89 -11.82
N SER A 281 -11.04 5.89 -10.49
CA SER A 281 -9.81 5.40 -9.85
C SER A 281 -9.57 3.91 -10.13
N ALA A 282 -10.61 3.08 -10.14
CA ALA A 282 -10.52 1.67 -10.51
C ALA A 282 -10.11 1.51 -11.99
N ALA A 283 -10.76 2.24 -12.89
CA ALA A 283 -10.45 2.21 -14.31
C ALA A 283 -9.00 2.62 -14.61
N VAL A 284 -8.50 3.69 -13.99
CA VAL A 284 -7.11 4.15 -14.13
C VAL A 284 -6.13 3.09 -13.63
N ILE A 285 -6.35 2.54 -12.42
CA ILE A 285 -5.45 1.54 -11.83
C ILE A 285 -5.41 0.27 -12.67
N LEU A 286 -6.56 -0.27 -13.06
CA LEU A 286 -6.63 -1.53 -13.83
C LEU A 286 -6.20 -1.35 -15.29
N SER A 287 -6.37 -0.15 -15.88
CA SER A 287 -5.80 0.14 -17.20
C SER A 287 -4.28 0.22 -17.17
N TRP A 288 -3.71 0.75 -16.06
CA TRP A 288 -2.26 0.82 -15.89
C TRP A 288 -1.66 -0.56 -15.54
N ARG A 289 -2.31 -1.30 -14.64
CA ARG A 289 -1.83 -2.60 -14.15
C ARG A 289 -3.00 -3.57 -13.96
N PRO A 290 -3.39 -4.31 -15.01
CA PRO A 290 -4.55 -5.21 -14.96
C PRO A 290 -4.44 -6.30 -13.90
N LEU A 291 -3.24 -6.76 -13.56
CA LEU A 291 -2.99 -7.80 -12.57
C LEU A 291 -3.37 -7.41 -11.13
N TYR A 292 -3.61 -6.12 -10.85
CA TYR A 292 -4.19 -5.72 -9.57
C TYR A 292 -5.61 -6.28 -9.34
N LEU A 293 -6.27 -6.77 -10.40
CA LEU A 293 -7.53 -7.49 -10.25
C LEU A 293 -7.40 -8.74 -9.34
N TYR A 294 -6.22 -9.36 -9.32
CA TYR A 294 -5.93 -10.53 -8.46
C TYR A 294 -5.34 -10.13 -7.11
N ASP A 295 -5.22 -8.85 -6.81
CA ASP A 295 -4.66 -8.36 -5.54
C ASP A 295 -5.75 -8.16 -4.48
N GLY A 296 -5.62 -8.86 -3.34
CA GLY A 296 -6.52 -8.67 -2.20
C GLY A 296 -6.57 -7.22 -1.70
N GLY A 297 -5.44 -6.49 -1.77
CA GLY A 297 -5.37 -5.09 -1.39
C GLY A 297 -6.25 -4.19 -2.27
N PHE A 298 -6.40 -4.50 -3.56
CA PHE A 298 -7.33 -3.81 -4.45
C PHE A 298 -8.78 -3.99 -3.98
N TRP A 299 -9.22 -5.24 -3.82
CA TRP A 299 -10.58 -5.55 -3.43
C TRP A 299 -10.95 -5.01 -2.05
N LEU A 300 -10.06 -5.16 -1.07
CA LEU A 300 -10.26 -4.63 0.29
C LEU A 300 -10.36 -3.10 0.29
N SER A 301 -9.51 -2.44 -0.49
CA SER A 301 -9.47 -0.98 -0.56
C SER A 301 -10.70 -0.40 -1.25
N PHE A 302 -11.11 -0.96 -2.39
CA PHE A 302 -12.28 -0.51 -3.15
C PHE A 302 -13.59 -0.94 -2.50
N GLY A 303 -13.66 -2.18 -1.98
CA GLY A 303 -14.84 -2.71 -1.30
C GLY A 303 -15.17 -1.95 -0.02
N ALA A 304 -14.17 -1.52 0.76
CA ALA A 304 -14.42 -0.69 1.94
C ALA A 304 -15.06 0.65 1.58
N VAL A 305 -14.57 1.34 0.54
CA VAL A 305 -15.18 2.60 0.09
C VAL A 305 -16.55 2.38 -0.52
N LEU A 306 -16.73 1.29 -1.27
CA LEU A 306 -18.03 0.93 -1.83
C LEU A 306 -19.07 0.68 -0.72
N ALA A 307 -18.69 -0.02 0.34
CA ALA A 307 -19.54 -0.22 1.53
C ALA A 307 -19.99 1.11 2.15
N MET A 308 -19.04 2.04 2.29
CA MET A 308 -19.32 3.37 2.83
C MET A 308 -20.22 4.22 1.93
N ILE A 309 -20.13 4.05 0.62
CA ILE A 309 -20.95 4.80 -0.35
C ILE A 309 -22.35 4.21 -0.47
N LEU A 310 -22.49 2.89 -0.47
CA LEU A 310 -23.76 2.20 -0.77
C LEU A 310 -24.57 1.88 0.47
N LEU A 311 -23.92 1.36 1.54
CA LEU A 311 -24.65 0.85 2.70
C LEU A 311 -24.74 1.86 3.84
N LEU A 312 -23.67 2.61 4.13
CA LEU A 312 -23.68 3.51 5.28
C LEU A 312 -24.77 4.60 5.23
N PRO A 313 -25.18 5.15 4.07
CA PRO A 313 -26.26 6.13 3.99
C PRO A 313 -27.60 5.63 4.55
N GLU A 314 -27.90 4.33 4.46
CA GLU A 314 -29.11 3.70 4.98
C GLU A 314 -29.19 3.74 6.52
N PHE A 315 -28.04 3.89 7.18
CA PHE A 315 -27.91 3.94 8.64
C PHE A 315 -27.67 5.35 9.18
N GLN A 316 -27.84 6.39 8.31
CA GLN A 316 -27.71 7.78 8.76
C GLN A 316 -28.82 8.14 9.76
N GLY A 317 -28.42 8.83 10.84
CA GLY A 317 -29.35 9.20 11.93
C GLY A 317 -29.44 8.18 13.08
N LEU A 318 -28.89 6.98 12.92
CA LEU A 318 -28.79 6.03 14.02
C LEU A 318 -27.60 6.40 14.94
N PRO A 319 -27.68 6.12 16.25
CA PRO A 319 -26.53 6.29 17.13
C PRO A 319 -25.38 5.35 16.73
N TRP A 320 -24.16 5.66 17.20
CA TRP A 320 -22.99 4.81 16.99
C TRP A 320 -22.57 4.65 15.50
N GLN A 321 -22.50 5.76 14.75
CA GLN A 321 -22.15 5.77 13.33
C GLN A 321 -20.87 4.98 13.00
N GLY A 322 -19.88 4.99 13.90
CA GLY A 322 -18.65 4.20 13.75
C GLY A 322 -18.89 2.68 13.75
N LEU A 323 -19.85 2.21 14.56
CA LEU A 323 -20.23 0.78 14.58
C LEU A 323 -20.90 0.38 13.27
N TRP A 324 -21.84 1.18 12.78
CA TRP A 324 -22.52 0.92 11.51
C TRP A 324 -21.55 0.95 10.34
N ALA A 325 -20.61 1.91 10.33
CA ALA A 325 -19.56 1.96 9.32
C ALA A 325 -18.71 0.68 9.33
N SER A 326 -18.28 0.22 10.51
CA SER A 326 -17.49 -1.02 10.64
C SER A 326 -18.28 -2.25 10.21
N LEU A 327 -19.56 -2.34 10.56
CA LEU A 327 -20.46 -3.43 10.16
C LEU A 327 -20.67 -3.44 8.64
N CYS A 328 -20.97 -2.31 8.02
CA CYS A 328 -21.14 -2.20 6.56
C CYS A 328 -19.88 -2.66 5.82
N VAL A 329 -18.71 -2.21 6.28
CA VAL A 329 -17.43 -2.62 5.68
C VAL A 329 -17.20 -4.12 5.86
N ASN A 330 -17.43 -4.67 7.05
CA ASN A 330 -17.24 -6.10 7.30
C ASN A 330 -18.22 -6.95 6.49
N ILE A 331 -19.50 -6.56 6.36
CA ILE A 331 -20.46 -7.26 5.51
C ILE A 331 -19.98 -7.31 4.07
N VAL A 332 -19.61 -6.17 3.49
CA VAL A 332 -19.16 -6.14 2.08
C VAL A 332 -17.84 -6.89 1.89
N LEU A 333 -16.92 -6.83 2.87
CA LEU A 333 -15.60 -7.43 2.73
C LEU A 333 -15.53 -8.90 3.17
N LEU A 334 -16.54 -9.44 3.85
CA LEU A 334 -16.51 -10.81 4.39
C LEU A 334 -16.10 -11.87 3.34
N PRO A 335 -16.74 -11.95 2.15
CA PRO A 335 -16.34 -12.95 1.16
C PRO A 335 -14.92 -12.74 0.64
N VAL A 336 -14.50 -11.48 0.50
CA VAL A 336 -13.15 -11.13 0.05
C VAL A 336 -12.10 -11.51 1.10
N LEU A 337 -12.37 -11.24 2.37
CA LEU A 337 -11.50 -11.63 3.47
C LEU A 337 -11.33 -13.15 3.52
N LEU A 338 -12.41 -13.91 3.45
CA LEU A 338 -12.36 -15.38 3.42
C LEU A 338 -11.63 -15.91 2.17
N TYR A 339 -11.78 -15.25 1.02
CA TYR A 339 -11.12 -15.67 -0.22
C TYR A 339 -9.60 -15.54 -0.16
N TYR A 340 -9.08 -14.44 0.49
CA TYR A 340 -7.65 -14.15 0.54
C TYR A 340 -6.98 -14.64 1.83
N PHE A 341 -7.67 -14.61 2.97
CA PHE A 341 -7.08 -14.91 4.27
C PHE A 341 -7.62 -16.19 4.92
N TYR A 342 -8.70 -16.80 4.40
CA TYR A 342 -9.29 -18.03 4.86
C TYR A 342 -9.93 -17.96 6.26
N GLU A 343 -9.77 -16.86 6.96
CA GLU A 343 -10.25 -16.63 8.32
C GLU A 343 -10.92 -15.26 8.45
N PHE A 344 -11.78 -15.14 9.44
CA PHE A 344 -12.45 -13.90 9.80
C PHE A 344 -12.32 -13.62 11.29
N PRO A 345 -11.75 -12.48 11.72
CA PRO A 345 -11.65 -12.06 13.11
C PRO A 345 -12.98 -11.47 13.56
N VAL A 346 -13.73 -12.23 14.37
CA VAL A 346 -15.11 -11.91 14.76
C VAL A 346 -15.20 -10.58 15.52
N TYR A 347 -14.28 -10.35 16.43
CA TYR A 347 -14.29 -9.16 17.29
C TYR A 347 -13.68 -7.91 16.63
N SER A 348 -13.22 -8.01 15.37
CA SER A 348 -12.63 -6.88 14.63
C SER A 348 -13.58 -5.68 14.52
N THR A 349 -14.91 -5.92 14.44
CA THR A 349 -15.92 -4.85 14.38
C THR A 349 -15.86 -3.95 15.62
N PHE A 350 -15.81 -4.56 16.80
CA PHE A 350 -15.74 -3.84 18.08
C PHE A 350 -14.36 -3.22 18.28
N LEU A 351 -13.32 -3.95 17.92
CA LEU A 351 -11.95 -3.46 17.98
C LEU A 351 -11.76 -2.21 17.11
N ASN A 352 -12.31 -2.20 15.89
CA ASN A 352 -12.25 -1.07 14.98
C ASN A 352 -12.96 0.18 15.50
N LEU A 353 -13.98 0.03 16.33
CA LEU A 353 -14.67 1.16 16.97
C LEU A 353 -13.73 1.95 17.90
N LEU A 354 -12.81 1.28 18.55
CA LEU A 354 -11.77 1.89 19.38
C LEU A 354 -10.55 2.34 18.54
N ILE A 355 -10.08 1.44 17.66
CA ILE A 355 -8.80 1.60 16.94
C ILE A 355 -8.87 2.72 15.88
N ILE A 356 -9.96 2.84 15.12
CA ILE A 356 -10.05 3.84 14.03
C ILE A 356 -9.95 5.28 14.55
N PRO A 357 -10.72 5.71 15.58
CA PRO A 357 -10.55 7.05 16.16
C PRO A 357 -9.15 7.29 16.74
N LEU A 358 -8.62 6.30 17.46
CA LEU A 358 -7.27 6.40 18.02
C LEU A 358 -6.17 6.43 16.96
N THR A 359 -6.33 5.70 15.84
CA THR A 359 -5.42 5.78 14.69
C THR A 359 -5.41 7.19 14.10
N SER A 360 -6.59 7.83 14.02
CA SER A 360 -6.70 9.22 13.57
C SER A 360 -5.91 10.17 14.48
N ALA A 361 -6.09 10.03 15.79
CA ALA A 361 -5.32 10.80 16.78
C ALA A 361 -3.82 10.50 16.72
N LEU A 362 -3.46 9.21 16.61
CA LEU A 362 -2.07 8.75 16.49
C LEU A 362 -1.35 9.39 15.30
N LEU A 363 -2.01 9.47 14.14
CA LEU A 363 -1.42 10.07 12.95
C LEU A 363 -1.19 11.58 13.11
N VAL A 364 -2.17 12.30 13.67
CA VAL A 364 -2.04 13.74 13.93
C VAL A 364 -0.94 13.99 14.96
N LEU A 365 -0.96 13.28 16.09
CA LEU A 365 0.04 13.42 17.14
C LEU A 365 1.44 12.98 16.65
N GLY A 366 1.53 11.90 15.90
CA GLY A 366 2.78 11.42 15.34
C GLY A 366 3.41 12.43 14.37
N MET A 367 2.59 13.01 13.47
CA MET A 367 3.04 14.04 12.54
C MET A 367 3.48 15.32 13.26
N THR A 368 2.62 15.85 14.13
CA THR A 368 2.90 17.09 14.87
C THR A 368 4.04 16.90 15.87
N GLY A 369 4.07 15.77 16.60
CA GLY A 369 5.14 15.46 17.55
C GLY A 369 6.50 15.29 16.85
N SER A 370 6.53 14.65 15.67
CA SER A 370 7.77 14.51 14.88
C SER A 370 8.28 15.88 14.42
N LEU A 371 7.42 16.72 13.85
CA LEU A 371 7.80 18.05 13.37
C LEU A 371 8.24 18.95 14.52
N LEU A 372 7.53 18.91 15.66
CA LEU A 372 7.92 19.65 16.85
C LEU A 372 9.26 19.17 17.42
N SER A 373 9.51 17.86 17.42
CA SER A 373 10.76 17.32 17.96
C SER A 373 12.00 17.70 17.15
N LEU A 374 11.84 18.06 15.86
CA LEU A 374 12.93 18.58 15.04
C LEU A 374 13.37 19.99 15.46
N VAL A 375 12.43 20.83 15.94
CA VAL A 375 12.70 22.22 16.31
C VAL A 375 12.84 22.38 17.82
N PHE A 376 11.92 21.78 18.57
CA PHE A 376 11.84 21.83 20.03
C PHE A 376 11.64 20.44 20.63
N PRO A 377 12.70 19.64 20.83
CA PRO A 377 12.57 18.28 21.34
C PRO A 377 11.82 18.19 22.68
N ALA A 378 12.00 19.19 23.56
CA ALA A 378 11.31 19.25 24.85
C ALA A 378 9.76 19.29 24.73
N ALA A 379 9.23 19.85 23.64
CA ALA A 379 7.80 19.89 23.38
C ALA A 379 7.34 18.70 22.50
N GLY A 380 8.16 18.26 21.55
CA GLY A 380 7.79 17.20 20.61
C GLY A 380 7.82 15.80 21.25
N VAL A 381 8.81 15.52 22.10
CA VAL A 381 8.96 14.20 22.74
C VAL A 381 7.75 13.82 23.60
N PRO A 382 7.18 14.68 24.47
CA PRO A 382 5.97 14.34 25.20
C PRO A 382 4.78 13.97 24.28
N VAL A 383 4.64 14.64 23.12
CA VAL A 383 3.61 14.31 22.14
C VAL A 383 3.83 12.93 21.54
N LEU A 384 5.08 12.59 21.21
CA LEU A 384 5.43 11.23 20.72
C LEU A 384 5.22 10.16 21.80
N MET A 385 5.40 10.50 23.09
CA MET A 385 5.08 9.57 24.19
C MET A 385 3.57 9.27 24.26
N LEU A 386 2.69 10.22 23.94
CA LEU A 386 1.26 9.92 23.81
C LEU A 386 1.01 8.91 22.69
N CYS A 387 1.72 9.02 21.57
CA CYS A 387 1.63 8.01 20.48
C CYS A 387 2.04 6.62 20.97
N ARG A 388 3.08 6.53 21.78
CA ARG A 388 3.51 5.28 22.39
C ARG A 388 2.41 4.65 23.25
N TRP A 389 1.73 5.42 24.09
CA TRP A 389 0.60 4.94 24.89
C TRP A 389 -0.55 4.46 24.03
N ILE A 390 -0.89 5.15 22.93
CA ILE A 390 -1.92 4.72 21.99
C ILE A 390 -1.55 3.36 21.37
N LEU A 391 -0.30 3.17 20.97
CA LEU A 391 0.16 1.90 20.41
C LEU A 391 0.13 0.75 21.44
N LEU A 392 0.46 1.02 22.70
CA LEU A 392 0.28 0.05 23.79
C LEU A 392 -1.20 -0.31 24.00
N ILE A 393 -2.10 0.65 23.92
CA ILE A 393 -3.56 0.38 23.96
C ILE A 393 -3.96 -0.53 22.79
N PHE A 394 -3.43 -0.30 21.58
CA PHE A 394 -3.69 -1.17 20.43
C PHE A 394 -3.25 -2.59 20.70
N GLU A 395 -2.01 -2.77 21.15
CA GLU A 395 -1.45 -4.08 21.46
C GLU A 395 -2.28 -4.83 22.51
N LYS A 396 -2.56 -4.18 23.65
CA LYS A 396 -3.34 -4.80 24.74
C LYS A 396 -4.79 -5.07 24.35
N SER A 397 -5.40 -4.22 23.54
CA SER A 397 -6.75 -4.47 23.02
C SER A 397 -6.79 -5.67 22.07
N CYS A 398 -5.76 -5.82 21.22
CA CYS A 398 -5.62 -6.98 20.32
C CYS A 398 -5.40 -8.27 21.11
N GLU A 399 -4.48 -8.28 22.08
CA GLU A 399 -4.23 -9.42 22.95
C GLU A 399 -5.52 -9.85 23.68
N PHE A 400 -6.24 -8.91 24.27
CA PHE A 400 -7.50 -9.16 24.95
C PHE A 400 -8.54 -9.76 24.01
N MET A 401 -8.76 -9.17 22.83
CA MET A 401 -9.75 -9.68 21.88
C MET A 401 -9.39 -11.07 21.33
N LEU A 402 -8.11 -11.36 21.14
CA LEU A 402 -7.67 -12.69 20.69
C LEU A 402 -7.74 -13.76 21.78
N ALA A 403 -7.73 -13.38 23.05
CA ALA A 403 -7.92 -14.30 24.18
C ALA A 403 -9.39 -14.73 24.36
N LEU A 404 -10.34 -14.03 23.74
CA LEU A 404 -11.76 -14.37 23.83
C LEU A 404 -12.08 -15.64 23.00
N PRO A 405 -13.06 -16.48 23.46
CA PRO A 405 -13.44 -17.67 22.73
C PRO A 405 -14.04 -17.31 21.35
N GLY A 406 -13.67 -18.06 20.33
CA GLY A 406 -14.15 -17.81 18.96
C GLY A 406 -13.61 -16.54 18.30
N ALA A 407 -12.48 -16.00 18.77
CA ALA A 407 -11.89 -14.78 18.25
C ALA A 407 -11.62 -14.82 16.74
N ARG A 408 -11.27 -15.99 16.22
CA ARG A 408 -11.07 -16.23 14.79
C ARG A 408 -11.90 -17.42 14.32
N VAL A 409 -12.62 -17.24 13.22
CA VAL A 409 -13.36 -18.30 12.55
C VAL A 409 -12.62 -18.64 11.26
N VAL A 410 -12.06 -19.84 11.19
CA VAL A 410 -11.42 -20.37 9.97
C VAL A 410 -12.52 -21.04 9.14
N ALA A 411 -13.01 -20.32 8.12
CA ALA A 411 -14.11 -20.81 7.27
C ALA A 411 -13.61 -21.36 5.92
N GLY A 412 -12.34 -21.15 5.60
CA GLY A 412 -11.75 -21.56 4.33
C GLY A 412 -12.07 -20.61 3.18
N LYS A 413 -11.71 -21.01 1.96
CA LYS A 413 -11.86 -20.20 0.74
C LYS A 413 -13.24 -20.44 0.12
N PRO A 414 -14.10 -19.41 0.01
CA PRO A 414 -15.37 -19.54 -0.69
C PRO A 414 -15.14 -19.73 -2.20
N ALA A 415 -15.97 -20.55 -2.83
CA ALA A 415 -16.01 -20.65 -4.28
C ALA A 415 -16.60 -19.37 -4.89
N LEU A 416 -16.19 -19.04 -6.12
CA LEU A 416 -16.67 -17.81 -6.78
C LEU A 416 -18.20 -17.74 -6.90
N TRP A 417 -18.88 -18.88 -7.11
CA TRP A 417 -20.33 -18.92 -7.15
C TRP A 417 -20.97 -18.58 -5.79
N GLN A 418 -20.35 -18.98 -4.66
CA GLN A 418 -20.82 -18.63 -3.31
C GLN A 418 -20.69 -17.13 -3.06
N MET A 419 -19.59 -16.53 -3.52
CA MET A 419 -19.42 -15.08 -3.46
C MET A 419 -20.45 -14.35 -4.34
N ALA A 420 -20.74 -14.87 -5.53
CA ALA A 420 -21.76 -14.30 -6.42
C ALA A 420 -23.15 -14.33 -5.78
N VAL A 421 -23.53 -15.46 -5.17
CA VAL A 421 -24.80 -15.60 -4.43
C VAL A 421 -24.87 -14.67 -3.22
N TYR A 422 -23.75 -14.45 -2.53
CA TYR A 422 -23.71 -13.55 -1.37
C TYR A 422 -23.97 -12.09 -1.75
N TYR A 423 -23.50 -11.66 -2.93
CA TYR A 423 -23.66 -10.27 -3.41
C TYR A 423 -24.92 -10.03 -4.25
N ALA A 424 -25.66 -11.10 -4.65
CA ALA A 424 -26.92 -11.01 -5.37
C ALA A 424 -28.09 -10.66 -4.46
#